data_985af95d84e15a69b26ebcdfe1c3a622
#
_entry.id   985af95d84e15a69b26ebcdfe1c3a622
#
_cell.length_a   1.000
_cell.length_b   1.000
_cell.length_c   1.000
_cell.angle_alpha   90.00
_cell.angle_beta   90.00
_cell.angle_gamma   90.00
#
_symmetry.space_group_name_H-M   'P 1'
#
loop_
_entity.id
_entity.type
_entity.pdbx_description
1 polymer ?
#
loop_
_entity_poly.entity_id
_entity_poly.type
_entity_poly.pdbx_seq_one_letter_code
_entity_poly.pdbx_strand_id
1 'polypeptide(L)'
;MQNNRRETLVKIGIGVVVGLFLLDRLVISPAMAGWTAQGERLAALRKDVQRGRQLIEREQSLRGRWEEMQRTDMADDISIAENDVFQAISRWTLDSHVNFTELKPQWRAGDEGCETFAFRATAVGDQATLGRLLYEIETDPLPAHVEECELSARDAKGTQLTMEMRFSFVRLVEGGKKR
;
A
#
# COMPACT_ATOMS: atom_id res chain seq x y z
N MET A 1 30.12 -73.38 45.17
CA MET A 1 29.69 -73.34 43.72
C MET A 1 28.57 -72.38 43.44
N GLN A 2 28.22 -71.44 44.36
CA GLN A 2 27.15 -70.46 44.13
C GLN A 2 27.58 -69.06 43.65
N ASN A 3 28.87 -68.74 43.70
CA ASN A 3 29.34 -67.36 43.37
C ASN A 3 29.45 -67.15 41.85
N ASN A 4 29.77 -68.19 41.04
CA ASN A 4 29.89 -68.00 39.61
C ASN A 4 28.56 -67.72 38.89
N ARG A 5 27.45 -68.25 39.41
CA ARG A 5 26.13 -67.98 38.79
C ARG A 5 25.69 -66.53 38.99
N ARG A 6 26.00 -65.93 40.12
CA ARG A 6 25.67 -64.50 40.35
C ARG A 6 26.52 -63.57 39.50
N GLU A 7 27.79 -63.83 39.34
CA GLU A 7 28.67 -63.05 38.45
C GLU A 7 28.23 -63.12 37.01
N THR A 8 27.82 -64.32 36.55
CA THR A 8 27.34 -64.49 35.17
C THR A 8 26.03 -63.75 34.90
N LEU A 9 25.10 -63.77 35.87
CA LEU A 9 23.83 -63.03 35.80
C LEU A 9 24.07 -61.51 35.77
N VAL A 10 24.99 -60.99 36.58
CA VAL A 10 25.36 -59.58 36.61
C VAL A 10 26.01 -59.16 35.27
N LYS A 11 26.92 -59.97 34.72
CA LYS A 11 27.54 -59.68 33.41
C LYS A 11 26.54 -59.71 32.26
N ILE A 12 25.57 -60.63 32.29
CA ILE A 12 24.46 -60.67 31.32
C ILE A 12 23.56 -59.42 31.47
N GLY A 13 23.21 -59.05 32.71
CA GLY A 13 22.41 -57.88 32.99
C GLY A 13 23.05 -56.58 32.49
N ILE A 14 24.35 -56.40 32.74
CA ILE A 14 25.11 -55.25 32.23
C ILE A 14 25.15 -55.27 30.70
N GLY A 15 25.38 -56.43 30.07
CA GLY A 15 25.38 -56.58 28.60
C GLY A 15 24.04 -56.20 27.97
N VAL A 16 22.92 -56.59 28.60
CA VAL A 16 21.57 -56.22 28.13
C VAL A 16 21.33 -54.71 28.23
N VAL A 17 21.72 -54.11 29.34
CA VAL A 17 21.55 -52.65 29.54
C VAL A 17 22.41 -51.86 28.52
N VAL A 18 23.66 -52.24 28.32
CA VAL A 18 24.55 -51.62 27.33
C VAL A 18 24.02 -51.84 25.94
N GLY A 19 23.55 -53.05 25.63
CA GLY A 19 22.94 -53.37 24.33
C GLY A 19 21.70 -52.54 24.02
N LEU A 20 20.80 -52.37 24.99
CA LEU A 20 19.61 -51.52 24.92
C LEU A 20 19.97 -50.03 24.73
N PHE A 21 20.98 -49.56 25.45
CA PHE A 21 21.45 -48.18 25.35
C PHE A 21 22.08 -47.91 23.97
N LEU A 22 22.86 -48.87 23.44
CA LEU A 22 23.42 -48.75 22.09
C LEU A 22 22.34 -48.82 21.00
N LEU A 23 21.32 -49.65 21.16
CA LEU A 23 20.17 -49.70 20.26
C LEU A 23 19.39 -48.39 20.24
N ASP A 24 19.12 -47.81 21.40
CA ASP A 24 18.47 -46.49 21.52
C ASP A 24 19.28 -45.39 20.82
N ARG A 25 20.59 -45.36 21.08
CA ARG A 25 21.48 -44.32 20.57
C ARG A 25 21.75 -44.43 19.05
N LEU A 26 21.86 -45.67 18.50
CA LEU A 26 22.23 -45.88 17.11
C LEU A 26 21.03 -45.99 16.16
N VAL A 27 19.87 -46.44 16.62
CA VAL A 27 18.72 -46.74 15.76
C VAL A 27 17.58 -45.77 15.97
N ILE A 28 17.19 -45.54 17.20
CA ILE A 28 16.00 -44.71 17.49
C ILE A 28 16.30 -43.23 17.30
N SER A 29 17.44 -42.74 17.75
CA SER A 29 17.85 -41.36 17.64
C SER A 29 17.93 -40.82 16.20
N PRO A 30 18.62 -41.49 15.23
CA PRO A 30 18.68 -41.02 13.87
C PRO A 30 17.35 -41.15 13.11
N ALA A 31 16.52 -42.16 13.44
CA ALA A 31 15.22 -42.34 12.81
C ALA A 31 14.26 -41.20 13.19
N MET A 32 14.25 -40.76 14.44
CA MET A 32 13.43 -39.64 14.90
C MET A 32 13.91 -38.30 14.33
N ALA A 33 15.24 -38.11 14.21
CA ALA A 33 15.80 -36.90 13.60
C ALA A 33 15.43 -36.75 12.11
N GLY A 34 15.34 -37.87 11.37
CA GLY A 34 14.88 -37.85 9.98
C GLY A 34 13.41 -37.45 9.80
N TRP A 35 12.57 -37.90 10.72
CA TRP A 35 11.13 -37.54 10.69
C TRP A 35 10.86 -36.11 11.06
N THR A 36 11.57 -35.56 12.04
CA THR A 36 11.45 -34.14 12.39
C THR A 36 11.95 -33.23 11.26
N ALA A 37 13.05 -33.56 10.62
CA ALA A 37 13.59 -32.82 9.49
C ALA A 37 12.64 -32.81 8.26
N GLN A 38 11.90 -33.90 8.03
CA GLN A 38 10.87 -33.92 6.98
C GLN A 38 9.66 -33.07 7.35
N GLY A 39 9.26 -33.10 8.61
CA GLY A 39 8.18 -32.25 9.13
C GLY A 39 8.50 -30.76 8.99
N GLU A 40 9.71 -30.33 9.31
CA GLU A 40 10.18 -28.97 9.17
C GLU A 40 10.24 -28.52 7.71
N ARG A 41 10.71 -29.38 6.80
CA ARG A 41 10.69 -29.06 5.35
C ARG A 41 9.29 -28.89 4.81
N LEU A 42 8.35 -29.75 5.20
CA LEU A 42 6.94 -29.61 4.81
C LEU A 42 6.31 -28.33 5.38
N ALA A 43 6.63 -27.98 6.61
CA ALA A 43 6.17 -26.73 7.21
C ALA A 43 6.75 -25.50 6.51
N ALA A 44 8.02 -25.52 6.16
CA ALA A 44 8.69 -24.47 5.38
C ALA A 44 8.06 -24.30 3.99
N LEU A 45 7.88 -25.40 3.26
CA LEU A 45 7.23 -25.37 1.94
C LEU A 45 5.79 -24.84 2.00
N ARG A 46 5.01 -25.25 3.01
CA ARG A 46 3.65 -24.73 3.22
C ARG A 46 3.66 -23.22 3.46
N LYS A 47 4.60 -22.74 4.26
CA LYS A 47 4.77 -21.31 4.54
C LYS A 47 5.15 -20.53 3.27
N ASP A 48 6.02 -21.07 2.44
CA ASP A 48 6.42 -20.45 1.18
C ASP A 48 5.27 -20.42 0.17
N VAL A 49 4.48 -21.49 0.07
CA VAL A 49 3.27 -21.51 -0.75
C VAL A 49 2.23 -20.49 -0.26
N GLN A 50 2.04 -20.36 1.06
CA GLN A 50 1.13 -19.36 1.62
C GLN A 50 1.61 -17.93 1.33
N ARG A 51 2.91 -17.66 1.45
CA ARG A 51 3.49 -16.37 1.07
C ARG A 51 3.31 -16.07 -0.40
N GLY A 52 3.55 -17.08 -1.27
CA GLY A 52 3.34 -16.94 -2.71
C GLY A 52 1.88 -16.62 -3.06
N ARG A 53 0.91 -17.27 -2.42
CA ARG A 53 -0.51 -16.96 -2.60
C ARG A 53 -0.87 -15.55 -2.16
N GLN A 54 -0.37 -15.11 -1.01
CA GLN A 54 -0.59 -13.73 -0.54
C GLN A 54 -0.01 -12.68 -1.48
N LEU A 55 1.14 -12.96 -2.11
CA LEU A 55 1.72 -12.07 -3.12
C LEU A 55 0.86 -11.99 -4.38
N ILE A 56 0.35 -13.13 -4.86
CA ILE A 56 -0.54 -13.18 -6.04
C ILE A 56 -1.86 -12.44 -5.75
N GLU A 57 -2.46 -12.64 -4.57
CA GLU A 57 -3.69 -11.95 -4.17
C GLU A 57 -3.47 -10.42 -4.09
N ARG A 58 -2.33 -9.99 -3.57
CA ARG A 58 -1.96 -8.57 -3.56
C ARG A 58 -1.75 -8.02 -4.97
N GLU A 59 -1.09 -8.77 -5.84
CA GLU A 59 -0.90 -8.37 -7.24
C GLU A 59 -2.24 -8.19 -7.95
N GLN A 60 -3.18 -9.12 -7.77
CA GLN A 60 -4.53 -9.00 -8.35
C GLN A 60 -5.29 -7.79 -7.82
N SER A 61 -5.22 -7.54 -6.51
CA SER A 61 -5.86 -6.36 -5.92
C SER A 61 -5.23 -5.04 -6.40
N LEU A 62 -3.92 -5.02 -6.59
CA LEU A 62 -3.21 -3.86 -7.13
C LEU A 62 -3.54 -3.64 -8.60
N ARG A 63 -3.62 -4.70 -9.41
CA ARG A 63 -4.05 -4.61 -10.82
C ARG A 63 -5.47 -4.07 -10.92
N GLY A 64 -6.41 -4.57 -10.11
CA GLY A 64 -7.77 -4.06 -10.11
C GLY A 64 -7.86 -2.57 -9.78
N ARG A 65 -7.09 -2.11 -8.79
CA ARG A 65 -7.00 -0.68 -8.45
C ARG A 65 -6.34 0.13 -9.56
N TRP A 66 -5.32 -0.43 -10.20
CA TRP A 66 -4.65 0.21 -11.33
C TRP A 66 -5.58 0.39 -12.52
N GLU A 67 -6.35 -0.65 -12.89
CA GLU A 67 -7.35 -0.58 -13.95
C GLU A 67 -8.48 0.42 -13.61
N GLU A 68 -8.87 0.52 -12.35
CA GLU A 68 -9.86 1.50 -11.89
C GLU A 68 -9.30 2.92 -11.97
N MET A 69 -8.05 3.14 -11.55
CA MET A 69 -7.37 4.42 -11.72
C MET A 69 -7.23 4.82 -13.19
N GLN A 70 -6.85 3.87 -14.07
CA GLN A 70 -6.77 4.16 -15.51
C GLN A 70 -8.12 4.53 -16.13
N ARG A 71 -9.24 4.00 -15.63
CA ARG A 71 -10.58 4.39 -16.11
C ARG A 71 -10.99 5.81 -15.67
N THR A 72 -10.42 6.28 -14.58
CA THR A 72 -10.69 7.61 -14.01
C THR A 72 -9.60 8.60 -14.42
N ASP A 73 -8.67 8.18 -15.27
CA ASP A 73 -7.55 9.00 -15.74
C ASP A 73 -8.04 10.15 -16.63
N MET A 74 -7.25 11.22 -16.66
CA MET A 74 -7.47 12.36 -17.55
C MET A 74 -7.26 11.93 -19.02
N ALA A 75 -7.90 12.64 -19.93
CA ALA A 75 -7.77 12.39 -21.35
C ALA A 75 -6.29 12.41 -21.81
N ASP A 76 -5.96 11.54 -22.77
CA ASP A 76 -4.59 11.45 -23.33
C ASP A 76 -4.12 12.75 -24.00
N ASP A 77 -5.06 13.54 -24.54
CA ASP A 77 -4.78 14.86 -25.11
C ASP A 77 -4.73 15.93 -24.02
N ILE A 78 -3.61 16.65 -23.94
CA ILE A 78 -3.38 17.72 -22.97
C ILE A 78 -4.48 18.77 -23.02
N SER A 79 -4.93 19.16 -24.22
CA SER A 79 -5.95 20.20 -24.39
C SER A 79 -7.32 19.77 -23.88
N ILE A 80 -7.66 18.49 -24.05
CA ILE A 80 -8.89 17.91 -23.52
C ILE A 80 -8.79 17.83 -22.00
N ALA A 81 -7.67 17.33 -21.47
CA ALA A 81 -7.42 17.25 -20.04
C ALA A 81 -7.49 18.62 -19.36
N GLU A 82 -6.90 19.66 -19.94
CA GLU A 82 -7.00 21.04 -19.45
C GLU A 82 -8.45 21.52 -19.44
N ASN A 83 -9.20 21.28 -20.52
CA ASN A 83 -10.60 21.67 -20.60
C ASN A 83 -11.45 21.01 -19.52
N ASP A 84 -11.23 19.71 -19.26
CA ASP A 84 -11.96 18.96 -18.23
C ASP A 84 -11.69 19.55 -16.84
N VAL A 85 -10.42 19.89 -16.55
CA VAL A 85 -10.04 20.56 -15.30
C VAL A 85 -10.70 21.93 -15.17
N PHE A 86 -10.69 22.74 -16.20
CA PHE A 86 -11.36 24.07 -16.15
C PHE A 86 -12.88 23.96 -16.00
N GLN A 87 -13.50 22.94 -16.59
CA GLN A 87 -14.92 22.65 -16.36
C GLN A 87 -15.17 22.22 -14.90
N ALA A 88 -14.32 21.38 -14.32
CA ALA A 88 -14.43 20.99 -12.90
C ALA A 88 -14.32 22.23 -11.99
N ILE A 89 -13.31 23.07 -12.20
CA ILE A 89 -13.14 24.33 -11.45
C ILE A 89 -14.37 25.24 -11.57
N SER A 90 -14.96 25.32 -12.76
CA SER A 90 -16.18 26.11 -12.98
C SER A 90 -17.38 25.54 -12.22
N ARG A 91 -17.56 24.20 -12.19
CA ARG A 91 -18.58 23.54 -11.36
C ARG A 91 -18.39 23.86 -9.88
N TRP A 92 -17.18 23.67 -9.34
CA TRP A 92 -16.89 23.96 -7.93
C TRP A 92 -17.20 25.39 -7.53
N THR A 93 -16.87 26.36 -8.40
CA THR A 93 -17.18 27.78 -8.19
C THR A 93 -18.70 28.02 -8.12
N LEU A 94 -19.45 27.37 -9.02
CA LEU A 94 -20.92 27.53 -9.04
C LEU A 94 -21.59 26.87 -7.82
N ASP A 95 -21.17 25.65 -7.48
CA ASP A 95 -21.81 24.83 -6.43
C ASP A 95 -21.46 25.33 -5.03
N SER A 96 -20.24 25.84 -4.83
CA SER A 96 -19.81 26.43 -3.56
C SER A 96 -20.18 27.89 -3.38
N HIS A 97 -20.58 28.60 -4.46
CA HIS A 97 -20.77 30.05 -4.49
C HIS A 97 -19.51 30.85 -4.12
N VAL A 98 -18.33 30.31 -4.35
CA VAL A 98 -17.02 30.92 -4.07
C VAL A 98 -16.29 31.16 -5.38
N ASN A 99 -15.77 32.37 -5.57
CA ASN A 99 -14.92 32.69 -6.72
C ASN A 99 -13.43 32.61 -6.33
N PHE A 100 -12.62 32.02 -7.17
CA PHE A 100 -11.17 32.12 -7.04
C PHE A 100 -10.73 33.53 -7.40
N THR A 101 -10.02 34.20 -6.51
CA THR A 101 -9.41 35.51 -6.76
C THR A 101 -8.12 35.41 -7.54
N GLU A 102 -7.45 34.27 -7.41
CA GLU A 102 -6.25 33.91 -8.15
C GLU A 102 -6.27 32.43 -8.51
N LEU A 103 -5.93 32.09 -9.75
CA LEU A 103 -5.81 30.72 -10.22
C LEU A 103 -4.62 30.66 -11.20
N LYS A 104 -3.55 29.96 -10.79
CA LYS A 104 -2.31 29.82 -11.57
C LYS A 104 -2.08 28.36 -11.93
N PRO A 105 -2.31 27.98 -13.20
CA PRO A 105 -1.98 26.63 -13.67
C PRO A 105 -0.48 26.48 -13.89
N GLN A 106 0.03 25.27 -13.65
CA GLN A 106 1.40 24.90 -13.90
C GLN A 106 1.52 23.41 -14.24
N TRP A 107 1.98 23.09 -15.43
CA TRP A 107 2.37 21.73 -15.77
C TRP A 107 3.74 21.40 -15.17
N ARG A 108 3.82 20.22 -14.59
CA ARG A 108 5.07 19.63 -14.07
C ARG A 108 5.24 18.26 -14.69
N ALA A 109 6.41 18.00 -15.24
CA ALA A 109 6.81 16.66 -15.59
C ALA A 109 7.01 15.86 -14.30
N GLY A 110 6.30 14.75 -14.17
CA GLY A 110 6.47 13.82 -13.07
C GLY A 110 7.47 12.72 -13.42
N ASP A 111 7.70 11.81 -12.47
CA ASP A 111 8.55 10.63 -12.68
C ASP A 111 7.81 9.57 -13.50
N GLU A 112 8.57 8.86 -14.36
CA GLU A 112 8.20 7.62 -15.07
C GLU A 112 6.78 7.55 -15.65
N GLY A 113 6.46 8.43 -16.60
CA GLY A 113 5.21 8.34 -17.38
C GLY A 113 4.00 8.99 -16.71
N CYS A 114 4.23 9.86 -15.73
CA CYS A 114 3.20 10.70 -15.13
C CYS A 114 3.45 12.17 -15.47
N GLU A 115 2.40 12.93 -15.74
CA GLU A 115 2.43 14.39 -15.78
C GLU A 115 1.46 14.94 -14.74
N THR A 116 1.87 16.03 -14.11
CA THR A 116 1.04 16.66 -13.07
C THR A 116 0.63 18.05 -13.52
N PHE A 117 -0.68 18.29 -13.53
CA PHE A 117 -1.24 19.61 -13.77
C PHE A 117 -1.63 20.23 -12.42
N ALA A 118 -0.76 21.10 -11.92
CA ALA A 118 -0.91 21.72 -10.62
C ALA A 118 -1.51 23.12 -10.72
N PHE A 119 -2.28 23.49 -9.70
CA PHE A 119 -2.87 24.82 -9.55
C PHE A 119 -2.51 25.40 -8.19
N ARG A 120 -2.19 26.68 -8.20
CA ARG A 120 -2.25 27.49 -6.98
C ARG A 120 -3.47 28.39 -7.08
N ALA A 121 -4.33 28.32 -6.09
CA ALA A 121 -5.59 29.04 -6.05
C ALA A 121 -5.76 29.80 -4.74
N THR A 122 -6.35 30.99 -4.83
CA THR A 122 -6.76 31.77 -3.66
C THR A 122 -8.25 32.04 -3.74
N ALA A 123 -8.96 31.74 -2.68
CA ALA A 123 -10.41 32.00 -2.56
C ALA A 123 -10.71 32.78 -1.30
N VAL A 124 -11.78 33.59 -1.34
CA VAL A 124 -12.24 34.38 -0.19
C VAL A 124 -13.70 34.06 0.06
N GLY A 125 -14.02 33.78 1.31
CA GLY A 125 -15.38 33.45 1.73
C GLY A 125 -15.51 33.31 3.23
N ASP A 126 -16.69 32.93 3.70
CA ASP A 126 -16.87 32.46 5.06
C ASP A 126 -16.49 30.99 5.23
N GLN A 127 -16.45 30.52 6.45
CA GLN A 127 -16.06 29.13 6.75
C GLN A 127 -16.97 28.09 6.07
N ALA A 128 -18.27 28.39 5.95
CA ALA A 128 -19.24 27.44 5.39
C ALA A 128 -19.07 27.32 3.87
N THR A 129 -18.88 28.42 3.16
CA THR A 129 -18.69 28.43 1.71
C THR A 129 -17.34 27.87 1.30
N LEU A 130 -16.26 28.19 2.04
CA LEU A 130 -14.94 27.61 1.80
C LEU A 130 -14.90 26.10 2.13
N GLY A 131 -15.60 25.67 3.19
CA GLY A 131 -15.75 24.26 3.51
C GLY A 131 -16.52 23.50 2.43
N ARG A 132 -17.55 24.12 1.84
CA ARG A 132 -18.26 23.52 0.70
C ARG A 132 -17.36 23.43 -0.53
N LEU A 133 -16.58 24.45 -0.84
CA LEU A 133 -15.63 24.42 -1.94
C LEU A 133 -14.65 23.24 -1.81
N LEU A 134 -14.10 23.04 -0.62
CA LEU A 134 -13.19 21.92 -0.36
C LEU A 134 -13.91 20.57 -0.54
N TYR A 135 -15.15 20.46 -0.07
CA TYR A 135 -15.97 19.27 -0.25
C TYR A 135 -16.23 18.96 -1.73
N GLU A 136 -16.58 19.98 -2.54
CA GLU A 136 -16.81 19.81 -3.99
C GLU A 136 -15.54 19.34 -4.71
N ILE A 137 -14.36 19.86 -4.32
CA ILE A 137 -13.06 19.43 -4.87
C ILE A 137 -12.77 17.96 -4.54
N GLU A 138 -12.99 17.54 -3.29
CA GLU A 138 -12.68 16.20 -2.81
C GLU A 138 -13.66 15.11 -3.34
N THR A 139 -14.88 15.52 -3.69
CA THR A 139 -15.92 14.59 -4.17
C THR A 139 -16.14 14.59 -5.68
N ASP A 140 -15.43 15.44 -6.41
CA ASP A 140 -15.52 15.50 -7.88
C ASP A 140 -15.08 14.17 -8.51
N PRO A 141 -15.76 13.68 -9.57
CA PRO A 141 -15.33 12.52 -10.33
C PRO A 141 -13.90 12.65 -10.92
N LEU A 142 -13.48 13.89 -11.25
CA LEU A 142 -12.10 14.15 -11.68
C LEU A 142 -11.19 14.18 -10.46
N PRO A 143 -10.21 13.28 -10.33
CA PRO A 143 -9.42 13.12 -9.11
C PRO A 143 -8.46 14.29 -8.91
N ALA A 144 -8.90 15.28 -8.15
CA ALA A 144 -8.06 16.37 -7.68
C ALA A 144 -7.38 15.97 -6.37
N HIS A 145 -6.08 16.18 -6.27
CA HIS A 145 -5.33 15.98 -5.04
C HIS A 145 -4.98 17.32 -4.40
N VAL A 146 -5.52 17.60 -3.22
CA VAL A 146 -5.18 18.82 -2.46
C VAL A 146 -3.85 18.58 -1.74
N GLU A 147 -2.80 19.27 -2.17
CA GLU A 147 -1.45 19.15 -1.62
C GLU A 147 -1.27 20.02 -0.37
N GLU A 148 -1.86 21.21 -0.38
CA GLU A 148 -1.69 22.19 0.67
C GLU A 148 -2.95 23.07 0.75
N CYS A 149 -3.40 23.38 1.96
CA CYS A 149 -4.52 24.28 2.20
C CYS A 149 -4.22 25.12 3.44
N GLU A 150 -4.15 26.43 3.28
CA GLU A 150 -3.94 27.40 4.35
C GLU A 150 -5.15 28.31 4.46
N LEU A 151 -5.65 28.47 5.68
CA LEU A 151 -6.76 29.36 6.01
C LEU A 151 -6.26 30.50 6.89
N SER A 152 -6.49 31.75 6.47
CA SER A 152 -6.14 32.94 7.23
C SER A 152 -7.36 33.84 7.41
N ALA A 153 -7.49 34.44 8.58
CA ALA A 153 -8.55 35.41 8.86
C ALA A 153 -8.24 36.74 8.18
N ARG A 154 -9.21 37.26 7.44
CA ARG A 154 -9.10 38.56 6.77
C ARG A 154 -9.60 39.71 7.65
N ASP A 155 -10.47 39.39 8.61
CA ASP A 155 -11.04 40.38 9.54
C ASP A 155 -10.78 39.95 11.01
N ALA A 156 -10.85 40.92 11.92
CA ALA A 156 -10.60 40.71 13.35
C ALA A 156 -11.62 39.76 14.01
N LYS A 157 -12.78 39.55 13.38
CA LYS A 157 -13.85 38.67 13.89
C LYS A 157 -13.77 37.25 13.31
N GLY A 158 -12.92 37.03 12.32
CA GLY A 158 -12.82 35.74 11.64
C GLY A 158 -14.05 35.35 10.81
N THR A 159 -14.86 36.31 10.41
CA THR A 159 -16.07 36.08 9.61
C THR A 159 -15.74 35.96 8.13
N GLN A 160 -14.67 36.61 7.68
CA GLN A 160 -14.13 36.48 6.33
C GLN A 160 -12.76 35.83 6.39
N LEU A 161 -12.61 34.77 5.61
CA LEU A 161 -11.37 33.98 5.52
C LEU A 161 -10.82 34.06 4.10
N THR A 162 -9.50 34.02 4.01
CA THR A 162 -8.77 33.75 2.77
C THR A 162 -8.26 32.32 2.84
N MET A 163 -8.55 31.53 1.82
CA MET A 163 -8.06 30.19 1.63
C MET A 163 -7.07 30.16 0.48
N GLU A 164 -5.84 29.85 0.79
CA GLU A 164 -4.80 29.56 -0.20
C GLU A 164 -4.67 28.05 -0.30
N MET A 165 -4.78 27.54 -1.53
CA MET A 165 -4.66 26.10 -1.74
C MET A 165 -3.78 25.78 -2.92
N ARG A 166 -3.15 24.60 -2.85
CA ARG A 166 -2.48 23.97 -3.96
C ARG A 166 -3.13 22.62 -4.20
N PHE A 167 -3.60 22.41 -5.40
CA PHE A 167 -4.15 21.13 -5.80
C PHE A 167 -3.60 20.73 -7.16
N SER A 168 -3.59 19.45 -7.42
CA SER A 168 -3.02 18.88 -8.64
C SER A 168 -3.87 17.72 -9.15
N PHE A 169 -3.78 17.53 -10.45
CA PHE A 169 -4.32 16.40 -11.18
C PHE A 169 -3.15 15.62 -11.76
N VAL A 170 -3.22 14.29 -11.67
CA VAL A 170 -2.20 13.41 -12.25
C VAL A 170 -2.75 12.80 -13.52
N ARG A 171 -1.97 12.88 -14.59
CA ARG A 171 -2.24 12.22 -15.87
C ARG A 171 -1.19 11.14 -16.09
N LEU A 172 -1.65 9.94 -16.42
CA LEU A 172 -0.77 8.84 -16.83
C LEU A 172 -0.47 9.00 -18.33
N VAL A 173 0.78 9.07 -18.68
CA VAL A 173 1.21 9.10 -20.08
C VAL A 173 1.56 7.68 -20.50
N GLU A 174 0.72 7.05 -21.35
CA GLU A 174 1.03 5.72 -21.89
C GLU A 174 2.37 5.74 -22.63
N GLY A 175 3.31 4.97 -22.07
CA GLY A 175 4.54 4.61 -22.75
C GLY A 175 5.51 5.77 -22.95
N GLY A 176 6.32 6.01 -21.93
CA GLY A 176 7.61 6.68 -22.08
C GLY A 176 8.48 5.97 -23.10
N LYS A 177 8.18 6.11 -24.40
CA LYS A 177 9.10 5.76 -25.46
C LYS A 177 10.21 6.79 -25.42
N LYS A 178 11.31 6.44 -24.73
CA LYS A 178 12.57 7.17 -24.79
C LYS A 178 12.86 7.50 -26.26
N ARG A 179 12.84 8.79 -26.59
CA ARG A 179 13.58 9.31 -27.72
C ARG A 179 15.03 9.50 -27.35
#